data_de3e94643f64553196cb1a9d7de5c57c
#
_entry.id   de3e94643f64553196cb1a9d7de5c57c
#
_cell.length_a   1.000
_cell.length_b   1.000
_cell.length_c   1.000
_cell.angle_alpha   90.00
_cell.angle_beta   90.00
_cell.angle_gamma   90.00
#
_symmetry.space_group_name_H-M   'P 1'
#
loop_
_entity.id
_entity.type
_entity.pdbx_description
1 polymer ?
#
loop_
_entity_poly.entity_id
_entity_poly.type
_entity_poly.pdbx_seq_one_letter_code
_entity_poly.pdbx_strand_id
1 'polypeptide(L)'
;HALDLARWGLNVDYAEKITYNGGRYHYLDDQETPDTAIATYDFGGKGIAWDGSSCHPRREEKHDFVRFYGSKGSLAINGSGYEVFDLDGTSLEKHTGEGGDKGHIDNFFECIRSDKRPNAEIEIGQKSTLMCHLGNIAYRTGQTIHFSPETKQIMNSPEADKLWERDYEAGWKPVI
;
A
#
# COMPACT_ATOMS: atom_id res chain seq x y z
N HIS A 1 5.08 1.23 -2.03
CA HIS A 1 5.98 0.07 -1.81
C HIS A 1 5.64 -0.67 -0.51
N ALA A 2 5.47 0.04 0.62
CA ALA A 2 5.14 -0.62 1.89
C ALA A 2 3.77 -1.31 1.86
N LEU A 3 2.75 -0.65 1.29
CA LEU A 3 1.42 -1.23 1.11
C LEU A 3 1.44 -2.44 0.17
N ASP A 4 2.23 -2.39 -0.92
CA ASP A 4 2.40 -3.52 -1.83
C ASP A 4 3.00 -4.72 -1.12
N LEU A 5 4.09 -4.52 -0.38
CA LEU A 5 4.74 -5.57 0.39
C LEU A 5 3.82 -6.15 1.48
N ALA A 6 3.08 -5.28 2.19
CA ALA A 6 2.12 -5.70 3.21
C ALA A 6 0.98 -6.53 2.59
N ARG A 7 0.41 -6.07 1.46
CA ARG A 7 -0.63 -6.79 0.73
C ARG A 7 -0.15 -8.17 0.26
N TRP A 8 1.04 -8.21 -0.34
CA TRP A 8 1.66 -9.45 -0.82
C TRP A 8 1.89 -10.44 0.33
N GLY A 9 2.53 -10.00 1.43
CA GLY A 9 2.83 -10.87 2.57
C GLY A 9 1.59 -11.36 3.32
N LEU A 10 0.51 -10.59 3.35
CA LEU A 10 -0.77 -11.02 3.89
C LEU A 10 -1.55 -11.92 2.92
N ASN A 11 -1.16 -12.00 1.66
CA ASN A 11 -1.88 -12.68 0.59
C ASN A 11 -3.35 -12.22 0.53
N VAL A 12 -3.54 -10.92 0.29
CA VAL A 12 -4.84 -10.27 0.14
C VAL A 12 -4.88 -9.44 -1.13
N ASP A 13 -6.05 -9.21 -1.70
CA ASP A 13 -6.22 -8.48 -2.94
C ASP A 13 -6.78 -7.08 -2.72
N TYR A 14 -8.02 -6.95 -2.29
CA TYR A 14 -8.73 -5.69 -2.18
C TYR A 14 -9.23 -5.47 -0.75
N ALA A 15 -8.95 -4.29 -0.19
CA ALA A 15 -9.52 -3.90 1.09
C ALA A 15 -11.01 -3.57 0.92
N GLU A 16 -11.82 -4.02 1.86
CA GLU A 16 -13.27 -3.77 1.88
C GLU A 16 -13.64 -2.49 2.61
N LYS A 17 -12.80 -2.08 3.58
CA LYS A 17 -13.03 -0.87 4.36
C LYS A 17 -11.72 -0.12 4.56
N ILE A 18 -11.72 1.17 4.24
CA ILE A 18 -10.56 2.04 4.30
C ILE A 18 -10.87 3.27 5.13
N THR A 19 -10.00 3.60 6.07
CA THR A 19 -10.03 4.87 6.80
C THR A 19 -8.71 5.59 6.63
N TYR A 20 -8.76 6.93 6.62
CA TYR A 20 -7.56 7.73 6.56
C TYR A 20 -7.77 9.02 7.32
N ASN A 21 -6.97 9.22 8.37
CA ASN A 21 -7.02 10.41 9.21
C ASN A 21 -5.63 11.04 9.30
N GLY A 22 -5.60 12.36 9.24
CA GLY A 22 -4.37 13.11 9.30
C GLY A 22 -4.56 14.55 8.84
N GLY A 23 -3.47 15.25 8.62
CA GLY A 23 -3.51 16.64 8.19
C GLY A 23 -2.16 17.21 7.81
N ARG A 24 -2.19 18.47 7.47
CA ARG A 24 -1.02 19.32 7.25
C ARG A 24 -0.73 20.05 8.56
N TYR A 25 0.21 19.55 9.34
CA TYR A 25 0.50 20.09 10.67
C TYR A 25 1.84 20.83 10.76
N HIS A 26 2.72 20.56 9.83
CA HIS A 26 4.08 21.11 9.85
C HIS A 26 4.37 22.01 8.65
N TYR A 27 4.17 21.54 7.42
CA TYR A 27 4.54 22.28 6.21
C TYR A 27 3.41 23.19 5.74
N LEU A 28 3.80 24.41 5.34
CA LEU A 28 2.94 25.41 4.68
C LEU A 28 3.41 25.54 3.23
N ASP A 29 2.93 24.68 2.37
CA ASP A 29 3.23 24.62 0.95
C ASP A 29 2.00 24.17 0.15
N ASP A 30 2.13 24.01 -1.16
CA ASP A 30 1.05 23.68 -2.07
C ASP A 30 0.69 22.16 -2.09
N GLN A 31 1.32 21.33 -1.27
CA GLN A 31 1.00 19.92 -1.18
C GLN A 31 -0.39 19.71 -0.56
N GLU A 32 -1.27 18.99 -1.24
CA GLU A 32 -2.64 18.71 -0.79
C GLU A 32 -2.75 17.47 0.11
N THR A 33 -1.77 16.55 0.04
CA THR A 33 -1.77 15.35 0.86
C THR A 33 -1.22 15.64 2.26
N PRO A 34 -1.64 14.90 3.30
CA PRO A 34 -1.18 15.14 4.67
C PRO A 34 0.32 14.91 4.82
N ASP A 35 0.94 15.65 5.73
CA ASP A 35 2.31 15.40 6.18
C ASP A 35 2.37 14.45 7.39
N THR A 36 1.26 14.25 8.05
CA THR A 36 1.10 13.34 9.19
C THR A 36 -0.25 12.66 9.11
N ALA A 37 -0.25 11.34 8.98
CA ALA A 37 -1.49 10.60 8.80
C ALA A 37 -1.38 9.12 9.17
N ILE A 38 -2.52 8.50 9.45
CA ILE A 38 -2.67 7.07 9.63
C ILE A 38 -3.78 6.59 8.72
N ALA A 39 -3.49 5.57 7.91
CA ALA A 39 -4.49 4.86 7.13
C ALA A 39 -4.67 3.43 7.65
N THR A 40 -5.90 2.93 7.60
CA THR A 40 -6.20 1.52 7.90
C THR A 40 -6.93 0.89 6.74
N TYR A 41 -6.60 -0.37 6.46
CA TYR A 41 -7.19 -1.18 5.40
C TYR A 41 -7.65 -2.50 6.02
N ASP A 42 -8.94 -2.80 5.91
CA ASP A 42 -9.56 -4.02 6.41
C ASP A 42 -9.93 -4.93 5.24
N PHE A 43 -9.53 -6.20 5.32
CA PHE A 43 -9.74 -7.23 4.32
C PHE A 43 -10.64 -8.37 4.82
N GLY A 44 -11.50 -8.08 5.82
CA GLY A 44 -12.43 -9.08 6.34
C GLY A 44 -11.80 -10.18 7.22
N GLY A 45 -10.69 -9.92 7.86
CA GLY A 45 -10.01 -10.87 8.75
C GLY A 45 -8.51 -10.64 8.85
N LYS A 46 -8.00 -9.76 8.01
CA LYS A 46 -6.62 -9.24 8.05
C LYS A 46 -6.68 -7.73 7.88
N GLY A 47 -5.71 -7.03 8.43
CA GLY A 47 -5.67 -5.58 8.36
C GLY A 47 -4.26 -5.05 8.12
N ILE A 48 -4.19 -3.86 7.53
CA ILE A 48 -2.96 -3.07 7.39
C ILE A 48 -3.18 -1.73 8.07
N ALA A 49 -2.24 -1.31 8.91
CA ALA A 49 -2.11 0.06 9.38
C ALA A 49 -0.87 0.68 8.74
N TRP A 50 -1.04 1.83 8.09
CA TRP A 50 0.03 2.60 7.48
C TRP A 50 0.21 3.91 8.23
N ASP A 51 1.42 4.16 8.72
CA ASP A 51 1.83 5.42 9.37
C ASP A 51 2.60 6.27 8.36
N GLY A 52 2.01 7.37 7.97
CA GLY A 52 2.50 8.27 6.94
C GLY A 52 3.00 9.59 7.48
N SER A 53 3.90 9.59 8.45
CA SER A 53 4.54 10.81 8.91
C SER A 53 5.76 11.15 8.03
N SER A 54 5.67 12.26 7.28
CA SER A 54 6.76 12.76 6.43
C SER A 54 7.46 14.01 7.00
N CYS A 55 6.95 14.58 8.08
CA CYS A 55 7.45 15.82 8.63
C CYS A 55 8.54 15.65 9.69
N HIS A 56 8.72 14.46 10.24
CA HIS A 56 9.73 14.18 11.26
C HIS A 56 10.57 12.94 10.90
N PRO A 57 11.90 13.01 10.94
CA PRO A 57 12.77 11.92 10.52
C PRO A 57 12.76 10.69 11.46
N ARG A 58 12.20 10.80 12.67
CA ARG A 58 12.06 9.72 13.67
C ARG A 58 13.32 8.84 13.83
N ARG A 59 14.51 9.44 13.81
CA ARG A 59 15.80 8.74 13.75
C ARG A 59 16.08 7.86 14.96
N GLU A 60 15.46 8.18 16.08
CA GLU A 60 15.63 7.47 17.34
C GLU A 60 14.65 6.32 17.51
N GLU A 61 13.63 6.29 16.69
CA GLU A 61 12.64 5.23 16.69
C GLU A 61 13.08 4.12 15.71
N LYS A 62 13.07 2.89 16.20
CA LYS A 62 13.33 1.71 15.35
C LYS A 62 12.04 1.30 14.69
N HIS A 63 11.77 1.85 13.51
CA HIS A 63 10.66 1.44 12.69
C HIS A 63 11.12 0.46 11.64
N ASP A 64 10.38 -0.64 11.50
CA ASP A 64 10.55 -1.52 10.36
C ASP A 64 9.83 -0.91 9.14
N PHE A 65 10.35 -1.19 7.96
CA PHE A 65 9.69 -0.78 6.74
C PHE A 65 8.30 -1.43 6.62
N VAL A 66 8.20 -2.74 6.91
CA VAL A 66 6.94 -3.45 7.11
C VAL A 66 7.12 -4.47 8.24
N ARG A 67 6.15 -4.55 9.15
CA ARG A 67 6.10 -5.61 10.16
C ARG A 67 4.77 -6.34 10.11
N PHE A 68 4.85 -7.67 10.07
CA PHE A 68 3.71 -8.55 10.17
C PHE A 68 3.57 -9.08 11.60
N TYR A 69 2.35 -9.09 12.11
CA TYR A 69 2.03 -9.65 13.41
C TYR A 69 1.12 -10.86 13.22
N GLY A 70 1.56 -12.01 13.67
CA GLY A 70 0.82 -13.27 13.61
C GLY A 70 0.59 -13.88 14.99
N SER A 71 -0.19 -14.93 15.04
CA SER A 71 -0.51 -15.64 16.30
C SER A 71 0.67 -16.34 16.96
N LYS A 72 1.79 -16.51 16.26
CA LYS A 72 2.99 -17.21 16.75
C LYS A 72 4.21 -16.30 16.91
N GLY A 73 4.10 -15.04 16.53
CA GLY A 73 5.20 -14.10 16.56
C GLY A 73 5.07 -13.00 15.52
N SER A 74 6.17 -12.37 15.17
CA SER A 74 6.18 -11.30 14.16
C SER A 74 7.32 -11.49 13.16
N LEU A 75 7.16 -10.85 11.99
CA LEU A 75 8.19 -10.78 10.95
C LEU A 75 8.41 -9.33 10.57
N ALA A 76 9.64 -8.86 10.68
CA ALA A 76 10.06 -7.52 10.31
C ALA A 76 10.83 -7.56 8.99
N ILE A 77 10.53 -6.63 8.07
CA ILE A 77 11.24 -6.48 6.80
C ILE A 77 11.89 -5.11 6.76
N ASN A 78 13.20 -5.09 6.48
CA ASN A 78 13.99 -3.89 6.33
C ASN A 78 15.01 -4.07 5.18
N GLY A 79 14.98 -3.16 4.22
CA GLY A 79 15.79 -3.28 3.02
C GLY A 79 15.50 -4.58 2.27
N SER A 80 16.53 -5.38 1.98
CA SER A 80 16.42 -6.69 1.31
C SER A 80 16.35 -7.88 2.26
N GLY A 81 16.27 -7.62 3.58
CA GLY A 81 16.29 -8.67 4.60
C GLY A 81 15.02 -8.74 5.43
N TYR A 82 14.89 -9.84 6.17
CA TYR A 82 13.83 -10.01 7.16
C TYR A 82 14.37 -10.61 8.46
N GLU A 83 13.62 -10.43 9.53
CA GLU A 83 13.87 -11.03 10.83
C GLU A 83 12.57 -11.53 11.46
N VAL A 84 12.57 -12.76 11.94
CA VAL A 84 11.42 -13.41 12.58
C VAL A 84 11.61 -13.42 14.10
N PHE A 85 10.56 -13.10 14.81
CA PHE A 85 10.55 -13.06 16.26
C PHE A 85 9.44 -13.94 16.82
N ASP A 86 9.67 -14.56 17.97
CA ASP A 86 8.60 -15.19 18.75
C ASP A 86 7.71 -14.14 19.43
N LEU A 87 6.75 -14.61 20.24
CA LEU A 87 5.82 -13.73 20.98
C LEU A 87 6.51 -12.92 22.09
N ASP A 88 7.66 -13.39 22.59
CA ASP A 88 8.45 -12.71 23.62
C ASP A 88 9.43 -11.71 23.00
N GLY A 89 9.49 -11.62 21.69
CA GLY A 89 10.38 -10.73 20.95
C GLY A 89 11.79 -11.27 20.76
N THR A 90 12.02 -12.56 21.02
CA THR A 90 13.29 -13.23 20.76
C THR A 90 13.45 -13.47 19.26
N SER A 91 14.61 -13.09 18.71
CA SER A 91 14.93 -13.36 17.31
C SER A 91 15.11 -14.86 17.07
N LEU A 92 14.32 -15.42 16.18
CA LEU A 92 14.36 -16.84 15.80
C LEU A 92 15.15 -17.07 14.51
N GLU A 93 15.03 -16.14 13.58
CA GLU A 93 15.63 -16.26 12.25
C GLU A 93 15.93 -14.87 11.69
N LYS A 94 17.06 -14.74 11.02
CA LYS A 94 17.43 -13.53 10.29
C LYS A 94 18.00 -13.90 8.93
N HIS A 95 17.53 -13.20 7.90
CA HIS A 95 17.99 -13.39 6.54
C HIS A 95 18.32 -12.04 5.90
N THR A 96 19.41 -12.01 5.14
CA THR A 96 19.78 -10.86 4.31
C THR A 96 19.81 -11.32 2.87
N GLY A 97 18.91 -10.77 2.05
CA GLY A 97 18.85 -11.06 0.62
C GLY A 97 19.78 -10.16 -0.19
N GLU A 98 19.98 -10.55 -1.44
CA GLU A 98 20.61 -9.69 -2.43
C GLU A 98 19.55 -8.68 -2.90
N GLY A 99 19.77 -7.40 -2.64
CA GLY A 99 18.90 -6.33 -3.14
C GLY A 99 19.34 -5.86 -4.53
N GLY A 100 18.55 -4.97 -5.09
CA GLY A 100 18.89 -4.24 -6.31
C GLY A 100 17.94 -4.47 -7.47
N ASP A 101 17.97 -3.52 -8.39
CA ASP A 101 17.00 -3.42 -9.50
C ASP A 101 17.35 -4.36 -10.68
N LYS A 102 18.59 -4.89 -10.71
CA LYS A 102 19.08 -5.67 -11.85
C LYS A 102 18.20 -6.88 -12.15
N GLY A 103 17.86 -7.67 -11.15
CA GLY A 103 17.02 -8.87 -11.32
C GLY A 103 15.60 -8.52 -11.80
N HIS A 104 15.05 -7.40 -11.34
CA HIS A 104 13.75 -6.89 -11.77
C HIS A 104 13.77 -6.44 -13.24
N ILE A 105 14.78 -5.68 -13.63
CA ILE A 105 14.96 -5.20 -15.02
C ILE A 105 15.23 -6.37 -15.96
N ASP A 106 16.09 -7.30 -15.58
CA ASP A 106 16.39 -8.50 -16.37
C ASP A 106 15.13 -9.33 -16.58
N ASN A 107 14.31 -9.54 -15.54
CA ASN A 107 13.03 -10.25 -15.64
C ASN A 107 12.08 -9.58 -16.65
N PHE A 108 11.97 -8.25 -16.62
CA PHE A 108 11.13 -7.51 -17.57
C PHE A 108 11.58 -7.75 -19.02
N PHE A 109 12.86 -7.60 -19.32
CA PHE A 109 13.38 -7.84 -20.68
C PHE A 109 13.28 -9.30 -21.12
N GLU A 110 13.50 -10.24 -20.20
CA GLU A 110 13.34 -11.66 -20.50
C GLU A 110 11.90 -12.02 -20.83
N CYS A 111 10.94 -11.46 -20.10
CA CYS A 111 9.51 -11.66 -20.35
C CYS A 111 9.09 -11.11 -21.72
N ILE A 112 9.62 -9.95 -22.15
CA ILE A 112 9.38 -9.41 -23.49
C ILE A 112 9.90 -10.40 -24.57
N ARG A 113 11.10 -10.95 -24.38
CA ARG A 113 11.72 -11.87 -25.37
C ARG A 113 11.04 -13.24 -25.43
N SER A 114 10.46 -13.68 -24.33
CA SER A 114 9.90 -15.03 -24.19
C SER A 114 8.37 -15.08 -24.15
N ASP A 115 7.71 -13.92 -24.28
CA ASP A 115 6.26 -13.77 -24.18
C ASP A 115 5.68 -14.35 -22.88
N LYS A 116 6.41 -14.13 -21.77
CA LYS A 116 5.99 -14.55 -20.42
C LYS A 116 5.49 -13.38 -19.61
N ARG A 117 4.69 -13.67 -18.59
CA ARG A 117 4.29 -12.67 -17.61
C ARG A 117 5.47 -12.29 -16.72
N PRO A 118 5.70 -10.97 -16.47
CA PRO A 118 6.73 -10.51 -15.56
C PRO A 118 6.34 -10.77 -14.08
N ASN A 119 7.35 -10.82 -13.22
CA ASN A 119 7.10 -10.95 -11.77
C ASN A 119 6.29 -9.77 -11.21
N ALA A 120 6.53 -8.56 -11.74
CA ALA A 120 5.75 -7.36 -11.42
C ALA A 120 4.69 -7.11 -12.51
N GLU A 121 3.68 -7.96 -12.52
CA GLU A 121 2.58 -7.91 -13.47
C GLU A 121 1.65 -6.74 -13.14
N ILE A 122 1.10 -6.10 -14.18
CA ILE A 122 0.32 -4.86 -14.05
C ILE A 122 -0.91 -5.01 -13.14
N GLU A 123 -1.56 -6.15 -13.14
CA GLU A 123 -2.71 -6.41 -12.28
C GLU A 123 -2.32 -6.36 -10.79
N ILE A 124 -1.15 -6.88 -10.44
CA ILE A 124 -0.61 -6.81 -9.07
C ILE A 124 -0.34 -5.35 -8.69
N GLY A 125 0.28 -4.59 -9.61
CA GLY A 125 0.55 -3.17 -9.43
C GLY A 125 -0.74 -2.36 -9.26
N GLN A 126 -1.78 -2.66 -10.04
CA GLN A 126 -3.09 -2.03 -9.93
C GLN A 126 -3.71 -2.23 -8.55
N LYS A 127 -3.71 -3.46 -8.01
CA LYS A 127 -4.26 -3.75 -6.69
C LYS A 127 -3.56 -2.96 -5.58
N SER A 128 -2.24 -2.86 -5.65
CA SER A 128 -1.44 -2.12 -4.66
C SER A 128 -1.64 -0.60 -4.78
N THR A 129 -1.69 -0.08 -6.00
CA THR A 129 -1.91 1.35 -6.25
C THR A 129 -3.34 1.78 -5.87
N LEU A 130 -4.32 0.90 -6.07
CA LEU A 130 -5.70 1.17 -5.69
C LEU A 130 -5.85 1.43 -4.18
N MET A 131 -5.09 0.74 -3.32
CA MET A 131 -5.09 1.06 -1.88
C MET A 131 -4.67 2.51 -1.62
N CYS A 132 -3.64 3.01 -2.32
CA CYS A 132 -3.20 4.39 -2.18
C CYS A 132 -4.31 5.37 -2.60
N HIS A 133 -4.99 5.09 -3.72
CA HIS A 133 -6.10 5.92 -4.20
C HIS A 133 -7.29 5.90 -3.26
N LEU A 134 -7.71 4.74 -2.78
CA LEU A 134 -8.81 4.62 -1.81
C LEU A 134 -8.48 5.34 -0.49
N GLY A 135 -7.23 5.27 -0.03
CA GLY A 135 -6.75 6.06 1.10
C GLY A 135 -6.89 7.56 0.85
N ASN A 136 -6.44 8.06 -0.29
CA ASN A 136 -6.56 9.46 -0.66
C ASN A 136 -8.02 9.92 -0.79
N ILE A 137 -8.90 9.07 -1.32
CA ILE A 137 -10.34 9.34 -1.40
C ILE A 137 -10.93 9.43 0.02
N ALA A 138 -10.58 8.49 0.92
CA ALA A 138 -11.02 8.53 2.31
C ALA A 138 -10.59 9.84 3.00
N TYR A 139 -9.34 10.27 2.79
CA TYR A 139 -8.84 11.53 3.34
C TYR A 139 -9.59 12.73 2.78
N ARG A 140 -9.75 12.85 1.47
CA ARG A 140 -10.38 14.01 0.81
C ARG A 140 -11.85 14.14 1.13
N THR A 141 -12.55 13.03 1.33
CA THR A 141 -13.98 13.02 1.69
C THR A 141 -14.22 13.07 3.20
N GLY A 142 -13.20 12.79 4.02
CA GLY A 142 -13.35 12.63 5.48
C GLY A 142 -14.23 11.44 5.86
N GLN A 143 -14.42 10.49 4.96
CA GLN A 143 -15.33 9.35 5.14
C GLN A 143 -14.56 8.03 5.22
N THR A 144 -15.15 7.06 5.91
CA THR A 144 -14.77 5.67 5.76
C THR A 144 -15.24 5.19 4.38
N ILE A 145 -14.33 4.69 3.56
CA ILE A 145 -14.66 4.16 2.23
C ILE A 145 -14.96 2.67 2.37
N HIS A 146 -16.10 2.27 1.85
CA HIS A 146 -16.49 0.88 1.64
C HIS A 146 -16.30 0.53 0.16
N PHE A 147 -15.52 -0.50 -0.11
CA PHE A 147 -15.19 -0.94 -1.46
C PHE A 147 -15.64 -2.38 -1.67
N SER A 148 -16.29 -2.67 -2.79
CA SER A 148 -16.68 -4.04 -3.14
C SER A 148 -15.58 -4.71 -3.95
N PRO A 149 -14.95 -5.79 -3.44
CA PRO A 149 -14.01 -6.59 -4.21
C PRO A 149 -14.63 -7.25 -5.46
N GLU A 150 -15.94 -7.53 -5.43
CA GLU A 150 -16.65 -8.18 -6.54
C GLU A 150 -16.92 -7.22 -7.68
N THR A 151 -17.53 -6.06 -7.38
CA THR A 151 -17.91 -5.08 -8.40
C THR A 151 -16.81 -4.10 -8.77
N LYS A 152 -15.74 -4.04 -7.96
CA LYS A 152 -14.63 -3.07 -8.09
C LYS A 152 -15.09 -1.62 -8.00
N GLN A 153 -16.08 -1.36 -7.15
CA GLN A 153 -16.66 -0.04 -6.99
C GLN A 153 -16.69 0.39 -5.51
N ILE A 154 -16.65 1.70 -5.30
CA ILE A 154 -16.92 2.32 -4.01
C ILE A 154 -18.43 2.20 -3.74
N MET A 155 -18.78 1.87 -2.50
CA MET A 155 -20.18 1.70 -2.11
C MET A 155 -20.65 2.86 -1.25
N ASN A 156 -21.88 3.34 -1.54
CA ASN A 156 -22.62 4.26 -0.67
C ASN A 156 -21.94 5.62 -0.40
N SER A 157 -21.15 6.14 -1.34
CA SER A 157 -20.54 7.47 -1.21
C SER A 157 -20.49 8.22 -2.55
N PRO A 158 -21.53 8.99 -2.89
CA PRO A 158 -21.53 9.81 -4.11
C PRO A 158 -20.39 10.84 -4.17
N GLU A 159 -19.89 11.32 -3.03
CA GLU A 159 -18.73 12.20 -2.98
C GLU A 159 -17.45 11.46 -3.35
N ALA A 160 -17.29 10.21 -2.89
CA ALA A 160 -16.15 9.38 -3.22
C ALA A 160 -16.18 8.95 -4.69
N ASP A 161 -17.36 8.67 -5.24
CA ASP A 161 -17.54 8.31 -6.64
C ASP A 161 -17.04 9.41 -7.60
N LYS A 162 -17.20 10.68 -7.24
CA LYS A 162 -16.66 11.80 -8.02
C LYS A 162 -15.13 11.83 -8.11
N LEU A 163 -14.46 11.18 -7.14
CA LEU A 163 -13.00 11.08 -7.10
C LEU A 163 -12.48 9.76 -7.72
N TRP A 164 -13.37 8.89 -8.17
CA TRP A 164 -13.01 7.61 -8.77
C TRP A 164 -12.40 7.75 -10.14
N GLU A 165 -12.90 8.69 -10.93
CA GLU A 165 -12.36 9.03 -12.23
C GLU A 165 -11.85 10.48 -12.23
N ARG A 166 -10.88 10.76 -13.07
CA ARG A 166 -10.48 12.14 -13.38
C ARG A 166 -11.43 12.75 -14.43
N ASP A 167 -11.55 14.06 -14.40
CA ASP A 167 -12.17 14.78 -15.51
C ASP A 167 -11.25 14.73 -16.73
N TYR A 168 -11.81 14.32 -17.87
CA TYR A 168 -11.10 14.26 -19.13
C TYR A 168 -11.58 15.38 -20.07
N GLU A 169 -10.66 15.98 -20.79
CA GLU A 169 -10.99 16.82 -21.92
C GLU A 169 -11.78 16.01 -22.96
N ALA A 170 -12.63 16.71 -23.70
CA ALA A 170 -13.49 16.07 -24.70
C ALA A 170 -12.66 15.25 -25.72
N GLY A 171 -12.97 13.98 -25.85
CA GLY A 171 -12.29 13.04 -26.76
C GLY A 171 -11.03 12.38 -26.17
N TRP A 172 -10.65 12.67 -24.92
CA TRP A 172 -9.48 12.07 -24.28
C TRP A 172 -9.78 10.97 -23.26
N LYS A 173 -11.06 10.72 -22.97
CA LYS A 173 -11.43 9.61 -22.08
C LYS A 173 -11.07 8.29 -22.75
N PRO A 174 -10.24 7.41 -22.11
CA PRO A 174 -9.93 6.11 -22.67
C PRO A 174 -11.20 5.27 -22.88
N VAL A 175 -11.29 4.60 -24.01
CA VAL A 175 -12.30 3.59 -24.26
C VAL A 175 -11.64 2.24 -23.97
N ILE A 176 -12.07 1.59 -22.90
CA ILE A 176 -11.53 0.30 -22.44
C ILE A 176 -12.56 -0.77 -22.79
#